data_d117387bef2a8d06ad500da196739738
#
_entry.id   d117387bef2a8d06ad500da196739738
#
_cell.length_a   1.000
_cell.length_b   1.000
_cell.length_c   1.000
_cell.angle_alpha   90.00
_cell.angle_beta   90.00
_cell.angle_gamma   90.00
#
_symmetry.space_group_name_H-M   'P 1'
#
loop_
_entity.id
_entity.type
_entity.pdbx_description
1 polymer ?
#
loop_
_entity_poly.entity_id
_entity_poly.type
_entity_poly.pdbx_seq_one_letter_code
_entity_poly.pdbx_strand_id
1 'polypeptide(L)'
;VVSAQELRGALANREIHIVTVPVYAGVAAMPQAAYWWGPLPLIAVFGATGSVGESTFDLLTRAGGAGAYRTVALTGGRNIARLAGQARALHAEIAVTAHEDCYAALKDALAGSGTEVAAGPAAIAEAADRPTDWTMSAIVGAAGLVPGFRALAHGATLALANKETLVAGGPLVLAEAARHGARILPVDSEHSAIFQSIGSEDARAIERIIITASGGAFRDWPLDRLASATVAEASCHPNWAMGQRITIDSASMFNKALELIEAKELFGIAPDRIEALIHPESIVHAMVGFRD
;
A
#
# COMPACT_ATOMS: atom_id res chain seq x y z
N VAL A 1 18.48 5.83 -16.07
CA VAL A 1 17.22 5.81 -16.86
C VAL A 1 17.50 4.99 -18.11
N VAL A 2 16.80 3.89 -18.25
CA VAL A 2 16.91 3.00 -19.42
C VAL A 2 16.13 3.62 -20.58
N SER A 3 16.68 3.62 -21.78
CA SER A 3 15.99 4.14 -22.96
C SER A 3 14.96 3.15 -23.50
N ALA A 4 13.94 3.65 -24.19
CA ALA A 4 12.94 2.80 -24.85
C ALA A 4 13.56 1.84 -25.90
N GLN A 5 14.74 2.17 -26.43
CA GLN A 5 15.46 1.34 -27.38
C GLN A 5 16.15 0.16 -26.70
N GLU A 6 16.77 0.38 -25.54
CA GLU A 6 17.35 -0.67 -24.68
C GLU A 6 16.28 -1.63 -24.20
N LEU A 7 15.10 -1.11 -23.81
CA LEU A 7 13.95 -1.92 -23.41
C LEU A 7 13.47 -2.83 -24.56
N ARG A 8 13.35 -2.30 -25.81
CA ARG A 8 12.96 -3.10 -26.97
C ARG A 8 13.98 -4.21 -27.27
N GLY A 9 15.27 -3.94 -27.07
CA GLY A 9 16.34 -4.92 -27.21
C GLY A 9 16.19 -6.08 -26.20
N ALA A 10 15.99 -5.76 -24.93
CA ALA A 10 15.81 -6.74 -23.87
C ALA A 10 14.54 -7.60 -24.08
N LEU A 11 13.43 -7.00 -24.54
CA LEU A 11 12.21 -7.73 -24.90
C LEU A 11 12.42 -8.66 -26.10
N ALA A 12 13.18 -8.24 -27.11
CA ALA A 12 13.47 -9.05 -28.30
C ALA A 12 14.31 -10.29 -27.99
N ASN A 13 15.17 -10.20 -26.96
CA ASN A 13 16.05 -11.29 -26.54
C ASN A 13 15.39 -12.27 -25.54
N ARG A 14 14.12 -12.10 -25.19
CA ARG A 14 13.38 -12.89 -24.19
C ARG A 14 13.99 -12.86 -22.78
N GLU A 15 14.76 -11.83 -22.45
CA GLU A 15 15.41 -11.63 -21.15
C GLU A 15 14.48 -11.00 -20.09
N ILE A 16 13.26 -10.60 -20.49
CA ILE A 16 12.31 -9.90 -19.62
C ILE A 16 10.93 -10.53 -19.72
N HIS A 17 10.40 -10.93 -18.58
CA HIS A 17 8.99 -11.31 -18.44
C HIS A 17 8.16 -10.08 -18.09
N ILE A 18 7.18 -9.74 -18.94
CA ILE A 18 6.22 -8.68 -18.67
C ILE A 18 4.97 -9.32 -18.09
N VAL A 19 4.64 -8.93 -16.87
CA VAL A 19 3.37 -9.29 -16.23
C VAL A 19 2.53 -8.03 -16.15
N THR A 20 1.41 -8.03 -16.85
CA THR A 20 0.37 -7.00 -16.68
C THR A 20 -0.51 -7.42 -15.52
N VAL A 21 -0.48 -6.65 -14.45
CA VAL A 21 -1.22 -6.95 -13.24
C VAL A 21 -2.33 -5.92 -13.07
N PRO A 22 -3.57 -6.34 -12.73
CA PRO A 22 -4.58 -5.39 -12.32
C PRO A 22 -4.11 -4.60 -11.08
N VAL A 23 -4.31 -3.30 -11.06
CA VAL A 23 -3.90 -2.39 -9.97
C VAL A 23 -4.41 -2.81 -8.57
N TYR A 24 -5.38 -3.72 -8.52
CA TYR A 24 -5.99 -4.23 -7.28
C TYR A 24 -5.37 -5.53 -6.74
N ALA A 25 -4.29 -6.02 -7.32
CA ALA A 25 -3.76 -7.35 -6.97
C ALA A 25 -3.23 -7.45 -5.54
N GLY A 26 -2.72 -6.36 -4.95
CA GLY A 26 -2.33 -6.34 -3.53
C GLY A 26 -3.50 -6.57 -2.57
N VAL A 27 -4.71 -6.20 -2.99
CA VAL A 27 -5.95 -6.44 -2.22
C VAL A 27 -6.55 -7.82 -2.55
N ALA A 28 -6.25 -8.40 -3.71
CA ALA A 28 -6.66 -9.75 -4.08
C ALA A 28 -6.01 -10.86 -3.21
N ALA A 29 -4.96 -10.51 -2.45
CA ALA A 29 -4.36 -11.39 -1.45
C ALA A 29 -5.11 -11.44 -0.11
N MET A 30 -6.33 -10.87 -0.03
CA MET A 30 -7.22 -11.08 1.12
C MET A 30 -7.57 -12.56 1.27
N PRO A 31 -7.72 -13.06 2.51
CA PRO A 31 -8.23 -14.40 2.75
C PRO A 31 -9.56 -14.56 2.00
N GLN A 32 -9.61 -15.47 1.03
CA GLN A 32 -10.86 -15.73 0.31
C GLN A 32 -11.78 -16.53 1.21
N ALA A 33 -12.79 -15.89 1.78
CA ALA A 33 -13.78 -16.51 2.65
C ALA A 33 -14.46 -17.73 2.01
N ALA A 34 -14.56 -17.77 0.68
CA ALA A 34 -15.15 -18.90 -0.06
C ALA A 34 -14.38 -20.24 0.10
N TYR A 35 -13.10 -20.19 0.49
CA TYR A 35 -12.29 -21.40 0.73
C TYR A 35 -11.89 -21.58 2.20
N TRP A 36 -12.48 -20.78 3.10
CA TRP A 36 -12.16 -20.82 4.52
C TRP A 36 -13.12 -21.76 5.26
N TRP A 37 -12.60 -22.89 5.75
CA TRP A 37 -13.36 -23.90 6.49
C TRP A 37 -13.28 -23.72 8.01
N GLY A 38 -12.98 -22.51 8.48
CA GLY A 38 -12.80 -22.16 9.89
C GLY A 38 -13.68 -20.97 10.33
N PRO A 39 -13.38 -20.38 11.52
CA PRO A 39 -13.98 -19.11 11.93
C PRO A 39 -13.68 -18.01 10.91
N LEU A 40 -14.55 -17.00 10.82
CA LEU A 40 -14.36 -15.87 9.86
C LEU A 40 -12.97 -15.24 10.03
N PRO A 41 -12.25 -14.96 8.92
CA PRO A 41 -10.96 -14.29 8.98
C PRO A 41 -11.05 -12.95 9.71
N LEU A 42 -10.10 -12.72 10.62
CA LEU A 42 -9.97 -11.49 11.40
C LEU A 42 -9.22 -10.45 10.57
N ILE A 43 -9.85 -9.32 10.31
CA ILE A 43 -9.25 -8.26 9.49
C ILE A 43 -9.21 -6.92 10.21
N ALA A 44 -8.19 -6.10 9.88
CA ALA A 44 -8.12 -4.70 10.26
C ALA A 44 -7.76 -3.82 9.06
N VAL A 45 -8.26 -2.58 9.05
CA VAL A 45 -7.92 -1.59 8.01
C VAL A 45 -7.47 -0.29 8.68
N PHE A 46 -6.18 -0.06 8.66
CA PHE A 46 -5.56 1.17 9.14
C PHE A 46 -5.49 2.19 8.00
N GLY A 47 -6.22 3.31 8.16
CA GLY A 47 -6.41 4.31 7.11
C GLY A 47 -7.63 4.04 6.22
N ALA A 48 -8.71 3.51 6.79
CA ALA A 48 -9.92 3.06 6.09
C ALA A 48 -10.60 4.13 5.23
N THR A 49 -10.49 5.40 5.58
CA THR A 49 -11.11 6.52 4.85
C THR A 49 -10.20 7.17 3.79
N GLY A 50 -8.97 6.64 3.60
CA GLY A 50 -8.08 7.03 2.52
C GLY A 50 -8.39 6.29 1.21
N SER A 51 -7.73 6.64 0.10
CA SER A 51 -8.00 6.03 -1.21
C SER A 51 -7.84 4.51 -1.23
N VAL A 52 -6.75 3.99 -0.65
CA VAL A 52 -6.53 2.55 -0.52
C VAL A 52 -7.53 1.91 0.44
N GLY A 53 -7.84 2.59 1.56
CA GLY A 53 -8.84 2.13 2.52
C GLY A 53 -10.24 2.04 1.90
N GLU A 54 -10.64 2.99 1.06
CA GLU A 54 -11.89 2.96 0.32
C GLU A 54 -11.96 1.79 -0.68
N SER A 55 -10.89 1.55 -1.41
CA SER A 55 -10.78 0.40 -2.32
C SER A 55 -10.85 -0.92 -1.54
N THR A 56 -10.20 -0.97 -0.37
CA THR A 56 -10.27 -2.13 0.53
C THR A 56 -11.69 -2.37 1.03
N PHE A 57 -12.38 -1.31 1.46
CA PHE A 57 -13.78 -1.39 1.90
C PHE A 57 -14.71 -1.90 0.80
N ASP A 58 -14.57 -1.39 -0.45
CA ASP A 58 -15.36 -1.84 -1.59
C ASP A 58 -15.15 -3.34 -1.86
N LEU A 59 -13.91 -3.79 -1.85
CA LEU A 59 -13.58 -5.20 -2.07
C LEU A 59 -14.08 -6.11 -0.94
N LEU A 60 -13.91 -5.71 0.32
CA LEU A 60 -14.47 -6.44 1.46
C LEU A 60 -15.99 -6.57 1.35
N THR A 61 -16.66 -5.48 0.99
CA THR A 61 -18.13 -5.48 0.84
C THR A 61 -18.58 -6.43 -0.27
N ARG A 62 -17.92 -6.39 -1.42
CA ARG A 62 -18.21 -7.30 -2.56
C ARG A 62 -17.91 -8.76 -2.25
N ALA A 63 -16.92 -9.01 -1.40
CA ALA A 63 -16.54 -10.37 -0.96
C ALA A 63 -17.42 -10.93 0.16
N GLY A 64 -18.50 -10.25 0.53
CA GLY A 64 -19.48 -10.70 1.51
C GLY A 64 -19.52 -9.89 2.82
N GLY A 65 -18.66 -8.90 2.98
CA GLY A 65 -18.66 -7.96 4.10
C GLY A 65 -18.62 -8.65 5.47
N ALA A 66 -19.47 -8.21 6.40
CA ALA A 66 -19.55 -8.77 7.75
C ALA A 66 -20.00 -10.25 7.81
N GLY A 67 -20.55 -10.78 6.72
CA GLY A 67 -20.87 -12.22 6.62
C GLY A 67 -19.67 -13.10 6.25
N ALA A 68 -18.61 -12.51 5.71
CA ALA A 68 -17.42 -13.21 5.24
C ALA A 68 -16.17 -12.91 6.08
N TYR A 69 -16.16 -11.77 6.79
CA TYR A 69 -15.02 -11.31 7.58
C TYR A 69 -15.48 -10.78 8.95
N ARG A 70 -14.64 -10.95 9.94
CA ARG A 70 -14.77 -10.30 11.23
C ARG A 70 -13.83 -9.10 11.27
N THR A 71 -14.39 -7.89 11.23
CA THR A 71 -13.62 -6.66 11.21
C THR A 71 -13.23 -6.26 12.64
N VAL A 72 -11.99 -6.47 12.99
CA VAL A 72 -11.45 -6.20 14.33
C VAL A 72 -11.27 -4.70 14.55
N ALA A 73 -10.66 -3.98 13.59
CA ALA A 73 -10.40 -2.56 13.73
C ALA A 73 -10.49 -1.81 12.40
N LEU A 74 -11.08 -0.62 12.46
CA LEU A 74 -11.01 0.39 11.39
C LEU A 74 -10.43 1.68 11.95
N THR A 75 -9.45 2.27 11.26
CA THR A 75 -8.94 3.59 11.66
C THR A 75 -9.10 4.61 10.56
N GLY A 76 -9.28 5.87 10.93
CA GLY A 76 -9.44 6.96 9.98
C GLY A 76 -8.97 8.31 10.53
N GLY A 77 -9.04 9.32 9.70
CA GLY A 77 -8.76 10.70 10.05
C GLY A 77 -10.02 11.47 10.47
N ARG A 78 -10.20 12.67 9.91
CA ARG A 78 -11.30 13.59 10.23
C ARG A 78 -12.63 13.27 9.52
N ASN A 79 -12.63 12.37 8.55
CA ASN A 79 -13.87 11.99 7.85
C ASN A 79 -14.69 11.00 8.70
N ILE A 80 -15.30 11.53 9.76
CA ILE A 80 -16.02 10.75 10.78
C ILE A 80 -17.26 10.07 10.19
N ALA A 81 -18.01 10.75 9.35
CA ALA A 81 -19.21 10.18 8.73
C ALA A 81 -18.86 8.94 7.90
N ARG A 82 -17.75 9.01 7.15
CA ARG A 82 -17.28 7.89 6.34
C ARG A 82 -16.77 6.73 7.21
N LEU A 83 -15.94 7.01 8.20
CA LEU A 83 -15.44 6.00 9.13
C LEU A 83 -16.57 5.27 9.84
N ALA A 84 -17.55 6.00 10.36
CA ALA A 84 -18.71 5.44 11.02
C ALA A 84 -19.58 4.60 10.07
N GLY A 85 -19.77 5.06 8.83
CA GLY A 85 -20.49 4.30 7.80
C GLY A 85 -19.82 2.97 7.48
N GLN A 86 -18.51 2.95 7.29
CA GLN A 86 -17.74 1.73 7.07
C GLN A 86 -17.79 0.80 8.29
N ALA A 87 -17.63 1.34 9.51
CA ALA A 87 -17.67 0.56 10.74
C ALA A 87 -19.02 -0.13 10.96
N ARG A 88 -20.13 0.58 10.70
CA ARG A 88 -21.48 -0.02 10.74
C ARG A 88 -21.68 -1.10 9.69
N ALA A 89 -21.25 -0.86 8.45
CA ALA A 89 -21.43 -1.79 7.33
C ALA A 89 -20.63 -3.10 7.51
N LEU A 90 -19.44 -3.00 8.10
CA LEU A 90 -18.57 -4.15 8.35
C LEU A 90 -18.70 -4.72 9.77
N HIS A 91 -19.59 -4.19 10.61
CA HIS A 91 -19.76 -4.56 12.01
C HIS A 91 -18.42 -4.54 12.78
N ALA A 92 -17.64 -3.48 12.60
CA ALA A 92 -16.32 -3.38 13.20
C ALA A 92 -16.38 -3.39 14.73
N GLU A 93 -15.45 -4.12 15.36
CA GLU A 93 -15.37 -4.17 16.82
C GLU A 93 -14.94 -2.83 17.41
N ILE A 94 -13.95 -2.18 16.78
CA ILE A 94 -13.51 -0.83 17.17
C ILE A 94 -13.33 0.06 15.94
N ALA A 95 -13.70 1.34 16.10
CA ALA A 95 -13.39 2.41 15.15
C ALA A 95 -12.55 3.49 15.86
N VAL A 96 -11.42 3.85 15.28
CA VAL A 96 -10.47 4.79 15.88
C VAL A 96 -10.23 5.96 14.93
N THR A 97 -10.47 7.19 15.42
CA THR A 97 -10.02 8.39 14.70
C THR A 97 -8.64 8.84 15.17
N ALA A 98 -7.78 9.30 14.25
CA ALA A 98 -6.46 9.84 14.58
C ALA A 98 -6.52 11.13 15.41
N HIS A 99 -7.68 11.79 15.49
CA HIS A 99 -7.87 13.12 16.08
C HIS A 99 -8.74 13.07 17.32
N GLU A 100 -8.19 13.43 18.48
CA GLU A 100 -8.90 13.39 19.76
C GLU A 100 -10.13 14.31 19.77
N ASP A 101 -10.06 15.45 19.10
CA ASP A 101 -11.18 16.39 18.95
C ASP A 101 -12.35 15.83 18.16
N CYS A 102 -12.17 14.72 17.45
CA CYS A 102 -13.21 14.02 16.70
C CYS A 102 -13.87 12.86 17.49
N TYR A 103 -13.41 12.57 18.74
CA TYR A 103 -13.91 11.45 19.53
C TYR A 103 -15.43 11.51 19.75
N ALA A 104 -15.93 12.66 20.22
CA ALA A 104 -17.35 12.82 20.50
C ALA A 104 -18.22 12.59 19.26
N ALA A 105 -17.83 13.19 18.12
CA ALA A 105 -18.54 13.02 16.87
C ALA A 105 -18.57 11.56 16.38
N LEU A 106 -17.45 10.83 16.53
CA LEU A 106 -17.39 9.41 16.17
C LEU A 106 -18.26 8.56 17.10
N LYS A 107 -18.23 8.84 18.40
CA LYS A 107 -19.05 8.15 19.40
C LYS A 107 -20.55 8.33 19.13
N ASP A 108 -20.96 9.56 18.82
CA ASP A 108 -22.36 9.86 18.49
C ASP A 108 -22.77 9.16 17.17
N ALA A 109 -21.92 9.20 16.15
CA ALA A 109 -22.18 8.55 14.86
C ALA A 109 -22.27 7.01 14.97
N LEU A 110 -21.65 6.39 15.97
CA LEU A 110 -21.66 4.95 16.22
C LEU A 110 -22.57 4.53 17.37
N ALA A 111 -23.35 5.46 17.96
CA ALA A 111 -24.30 5.13 19.01
C ALA A 111 -25.23 3.98 18.59
N GLY A 112 -25.38 2.98 19.45
CA GLY A 112 -26.23 1.80 19.21
C GLY A 112 -25.69 0.78 18.18
N SER A 113 -24.47 0.94 17.65
CA SER A 113 -23.87 -0.05 16.73
C SER A 113 -23.18 -1.22 17.44
N GLY A 114 -22.83 -1.08 18.70
CA GLY A 114 -21.97 -2.03 19.42
C GLY A 114 -20.47 -1.86 19.13
N THR A 115 -20.08 -0.96 18.24
CA THR A 115 -18.68 -0.66 17.92
C THR A 115 -18.04 0.15 19.04
N GLU A 116 -16.90 -0.28 19.54
CA GLU A 116 -16.06 0.52 20.42
C GLU A 116 -15.53 1.76 19.69
N VAL A 117 -15.32 2.85 20.43
CA VAL A 117 -14.80 4.10 19.86
C VAL A 117 -13.59 4.57 20.65
N ALA A 118 -12.52 4.91 19.94
CA ALA A 118 -11.32 5.51 20.49
C ALA A 118 -10.78 6.62 19.58
N ALA A 119 -9.86 7.42 20.09
CA ALA A 119 -9.26 8.52 19.35
C ALA A 119 -7.80 8.74 19.76
N GLY A 120 -7.05 9.32 18.84
CA GLY A 120 -5.65 9.69 19.03
C GLY A 120 -4.65 8.64 18.53
N PRO A 121 -3.38 9.03 18.36
CA PRO A 121 -2.33 8.16 17.87
C PRO A 121 -2.06 6.93 18.74
N ALA A 122 -2.16 7.08 20.06
CA ALA A 122 -1.99 5.98 21.00
C ALA A 122 -3.07 4.92 20.80
N ALA A 123 -4.33 5.32 20.65
CA ALA A 123 -5.45 4.41 20.40
C ALA A 123 -5.33 3.67 19.05
N ILE A 124 -4.77 4.31 18.02
CA ILE A 124 -4.46 3.64 16.75
C ILE A 124 -3.40 2.55 16.95
N ALA A 125 -2.34 2.86 17.71
CA ALA A 125 -1.30 1.90 18.02
C ALA A 125 -1.84 0.70 18.85
N GLU A 126 -2.70 0.97 19.85
CA GLU A 126 -3.36 -0.06 20.65
C GLU A 126 -4.34 -0.92 19.83
N ALA A 127 -5.03 -0.32 18.86
CA ALA A 127 -5.88 -1.09 17.95
C ALA A 127 -5.07 -2.10 17.11
N ALA A 128 -3.78 -1.82 16.85
CA ALA A 128 -2.89 -2.74 16.15
C ALA A 128 -2.42 -3.92 17.02
N ASP A 129 -2.58 -3.86 18.33
CA ASP A 129 -2.30 -4.97 19.23
C ASP A 129 -3.42 -6.03 19.26
N ARG A 130 -4.57 -5.75 18.63
CA ARG A 130 -5.65 -6.71 18.50
C ARG A 130 -5.30 -7.78 17.47
N PRO A 131 -5.44 -9.08 17.81
CA PRO A 131 -5.11 -10.15 16.87
C PRO A 131 -5.90 -10.07 15.57
N THR A 132 -5.20 -10.26 14.45
CA THR A 132 -5.79 -10.29 13.12
C THR A 132 -5.09 -11.36 12.28
N ASP A 133 -5.78 -11.88 11.25
CA ASP A 133 -5.21 -12.75 10.24
C ASP A 133 -4.67 -11.93 9.06
N TRP A 134 -5.24 -10.74 8.86
CA TRP A 134 -4.88 -9.84 7.77
C TRP A 134 -5.10 -8.38 8.14
N THR A 135 -4.11 -7.55 7.89
CA THR A 135 -4.15 -6.10 8.18
C THR A 135 -3.77 -5.29 6.95
N MET A 136 -4.63 -4.36 6.54
CA MET A 136 -4.29 -3.31 5.57
C MET A 136 -3.61 -2.15 6.30
N SER A 137 -2.36 -1.86 5.96
CA SER A 137 -1.62 -0.69 6.44
C SER A 137 -1.63 0.42 5.39
N ALA A 138 -2.59 1.33 5.48
CA ALA A 138 -2.82 2.42 4.51
C ALA A 138 -2.85 3.83 5.14
N ILE A 139 -2.31 3.99 6.34
CA ILE A 139 -2.09 5.31 6.93
C ILE A 139 -0.92 5.97 6.21
N VAL A 140 -1.13 7.17 5.68
CA VAL A 140 -0.12 7.91 4.90
C VAL A 140 0.98 8.47 5.81
N GLY A 141 2.23 8.36 5.39
CA GLY A 141 3.38 8.95 6.08
C GLY A 141 3.88 8.15 7.28
N ALA A 142 4.76 8.75 8.07
CA ALA A 142 5.39 8.12 9.22
C ALA A 142 4.41 7.67 10.33
N ALA A 143 3.19 8.23 10.34
CA ALA A 143 2.15 7.84 11.30
C ALA A 143 1.69 6.38 11.14
N GLY A 144 1.89 5.78 9.96
CA GLY A 144 1.57 4.37 9.71
C GLY A 144 2.62 3.39 10.22
N LEU A 145 3.84 3.85 10.53
CA LEU A 145 4.94 2.97 10.91
C LEU A 145 4.65 2.20 12.21
N VAL A 146 4.26 2.89 13.27
CA VAL A 146 4.03 2.25 14.58
C VAL A 146 2.90 1.22 14.54
N PRO A 147 1.68 1.53 14.04
CA PRO A 147 0.63 0.52 13.97
C PRO A 147 0.96 -0.62 13.01
N GLY A 148 1.63 -0.35 11.87
CA GLY A 148 2.09 -1.40 10.96
C GLY A 148 3.10 -2.34 11.63
N PHE A 149 4.06 -1.79 12.37
CA PHE A 149 5.06 -2.58 13.11
C PHE A 149 4.42 -3.45 14.19
N ARG A 150 3.48 -2.90 14.97
CA ARG A 150 2.78 -3.65 16.03
C ARG A 150 1.92 -4.79 15.46
N ALA A 151 1.27 -4.57 14.32
CA ALA A 151 0.46 -5.61 13.67
C ALA A 151 1.27 -6.84 13.26
N LEU A 152 2.58 -6.73 13.01
CA LEU A 152 3.45 -7.86 12.70
C LEU A 152 3.59 -8.85 13.85
N ALA A 153 3.40 -8.41 15.10
CA ALA A 153 3.54 -9.27 16.28
C ALA A 153 2.52 -10.43 16.32
N HIS A 154 1.46 -10.36 15.52
CA HIS A 154 0.45 -11.42 15.43
C HIS A 154 0.82 -12.57 14.49
N GLY A 155 1.95 -12.48 13.76
CA GLY A 155 2.35 -13.51 12.76
C GLY A 155 1.42 -13.56 11.53
N ALA A 156 0.62 -12.52 11.33
CA ALA A 156 -0.40 -12.42 10.30
C ALA A 156 0.13 -11.78 9.00
N THR A 157 -0.75 -11.62 8.03
CA THR A 157 -0.42 -10.92 6.78
C THR A 157 -0.61 -9.41 6.96
N LEU A 158 0.44 -8.63 6.73
CA LEU A 158 0.41 -7.18 6.60
C LEU A 158 0.40 -6.78 5.12
N ALA A 159 -0.74 -6.33 4.61
CA ALA A 159 -0.87 -5.72 3.29
C ALA A 159 -0.39 -4.27 3.38
N LEU A 160 0.81 -4.00 2.89
CA LEU A 160 1.52 -2.75 3.12
C LEU A 160 1.34 -1.78 1.94
N ALA A 161 0.53 -0.75 2.15
CA ALA A 161 0.36 0.39 1.25
C ALA A 161 1.15 1.62 1.71
N ASN A 162 1.57 1.64 2.98
CA ASN A 162 2.40 2.71 3.55
C ASN A 162 3.88 2.44 3.26
N LYS A 163 4.39 3.00 2.18
CA LYS A 163 5.79 2.81 1.76
C LYS A 163 6.79 3.40 2.74
N GLU A 164 6.42 4.46 3.47
CA GLU A 164 7.29 5.10 4.45
C GLU A 164 7.67 4.15 5.60
N THR A 165 6.89 3.13 5.86
CA THR A 165 7.21 2.07 6.83
C THR A 165 8.50 1.35 6.47
N LEU A 166 8.69 0.95 5.21
CA LEU A 166 9.92 0.31 4.76
C LEU A 166 11.06 1.31 4.50
N VAL A 167 10.73 2.49 3.99
CA VAL A 167 11.74 3.53 3.76
C VAL A 167 12.40 3.98 5.06
N ALA A 168 11.62 4.15 6.13
CA ALA A 168 12.12 4.63 7.42
C ALA A 168 12.66 3.51 8.33
N GLY A 169 12.09 2.31 8.24
CA GLY A 169 12.36 1.23 9.18
C GLY A 169 12.56 -0.15 8.54
N GLY A 170 12.82 -0.24 7.23
CA GLY A 170 12.83 -1.49 6.47
C GLY A 170 13.51 -2.67 7.17
N PRO A 171 14.79 -2.57 7.54
CA PRO A 171 15.49 -3.68 8.22
C PRO A 171 14.84 -4.11 9.53
N LEU A 172 14.30 -3.17 10.33
CA LEU A 172 13.61 -3.47 11.58
C LEU A 172 12.25 -4.13 11.33
N VAL A 173 11.49 -3.61 10.37
CA VAL A 173 10.17 -4.13 9.98
C VAL A 173 10.28 -5.56 9.44
N LEU A 174 11.27 -5.81 8.58
CA LEU A 174 11.51 -7.15 8.03
C LEU A 174 12.00 -8.13 9.10
N ALA A 175 12.86 -7.69 10.02
CA ALA A 175 13.32 -8.51 11.13
C ALA A 175 12.15 -8.87 12.08
N GLU A 176 11.26 -7.93 12.37
CA GLU A 176 10.08 -8.18 13.20
C GLU A 176 9.09 -9.11 12.52
N ALA A 177 8.85 -8.92 11.20
CA ALA A 177 8.04 -9.84 10.43
C ALA A 177 8.60 -11.27 10.48
N ALA A 178 9.91 -11.42 10.26
CA ALA A 178 10.57 -12.73 10.33
C ALA A 178 10.49 -13.35 11.72
N ARG A 179 10.68 -12.55 12.78
CA ARG A 179 10.60 -12.98 14.18
C ARG A 179 9.26 -13.61 14.53
N HIS A 180 8.18 -13.06 14.01
CA HIS A 180 6.81 -13.50 14.30
C HIS A 180 6.21 -14.39 13.22
N GLY A 181 6.93 -14.69 12.14
CA GLY A 181 6.41 -15.43 10.98
C GLY A 181 5.34 -14.67 10.21
N ALA A 182 5.32 -13.34 10.36
CA ALA A 182 4.38 -12.49 9.62
C ALA A 182 4.79 -12.34 8.16
N ARG A 183 3.80 -12.18 7.30
CA ARG A 183 3.99 -11.98 5.86
C ARG A 183 3.70 -10.54 5.48
N ILE A 184 4.63 -9.88 4.80
CA ILE A 184 4.40 -8.55 4.21
C ILE A 184 4.04 -8.73 2.74
N LEU A 185 2.88 -8.18 2.34
CA LEU A 185 2.41 -8.14 0.96
C LEU A 185 2.43 -6.70 0.45
N PRO A 186 3.10 -6.42 -0.67
CA PRO A 186 3.09 -5.09 -1.25
C PRO A 186 1.72 -4.76 -1.85
N VAL A 187 1.24 -3.55 -1.57
CA VAL A 187 -0.02 -3.01 -2.13
C VAL A 187 0.26 -1.96 -3.19
N ASP A 188 1.39 -1.26 -3.10
CA ASP A 188 1.87 -0.37 -4.16
C ASP A 188 1.89 -1.12 -5.51
N SER A 189 1.43 -0.47 -6.59
CA SER A 189 1.18 -1.14 -7.86
C SER A 189 2.44 -1.71 -8.51
N GLU A 190 3.54 -0.98 -8.44
CA GLU A 190 4.83 -1.40 -8.98
C GLU A 190 5.40 -2.59 -8.21
N HIS A 191 5.37 -2.53 -6.87
CA HIS A 191 5.86 -3.63 -6.03
C HIS A 191 4.95 -4.86 -6.10
N SER A 192 3.65 -4.67 -6.23
CA SER A 192 2.70 -5.76 -6.47
C SER A 192 2.98 -6.44 -7.82
N ALA A 193 3.31 -5.67 -8.87
CA ALA A 193 3.71 -6.22 -10.16
C ALA A 193 5.00 -7.02 -10.07
N ILE A 194 6.02 -6.51 -9.36
CA ILE A 194 7.27 -7.25 -9.10
C ILE A 194 6.98 -8.55 -8.34
N PHE A 195 6.24 -8.46 -7.25
CA PHE A 195 5.90 -9.61 -6.40
C PHE A 195 5.22 -10.72 -7.18
N GLN A 196 4.28 -10.38 -8.07
CA GLN A 196 3.58 -11.35 -8.91
C GLN A 196 4.46 -11.88 -10.04
N SER A 197 5.35 -11.05 -10.59
CA SER A 197 6.31 -11.49 -11.64
C SER A 197 7.34 -12.47 -11.09
N ILE A 198 7.77 -12.29 -9.84
CA ILE A 198 8.69 -13.22 -9.17
C ILE A 198 7.97 -14.55 -8.90
N GLY A 199 6.69 -14.50 -8.47
CA GLY A 199 5.91 -15.71 -8.21
C GLY A 199 6.60 -16.68 -7.24
N SER A 200 6.95 -17.88 -7.73
CA SER A 200 7.67 -18.91 -6.99
C SER A 200 9.16 -18.99 -7.33
N GLU A 201 9.66 -18.10 -8.16
CA GLU A 201 11.07 -18.10 -8.58
C GLU A 201 12.01 -17.75 -7.41
N ASP A 202 13.21 -18.28 -7.46
CA ASP A 202 14.25 -17.95 -6.48
C ASP A 202 14.73 -16.50 -6.69
N ALA A 203 14.75 -15.72 -5.62
CA ALA A 203 15.26 -14.34 -5.68
C ALA A 203 16.70 -14.25 -6.22
N ARG A 204 17.49 -15.33 -6.13
CA ARG A 204 18.84 -15.42 -6.70
C ARG A 204 18.85 -15.45 -8.21
N ALA A 205 17.76 -15.91 -8.84
CA ALA A 205 17.60 -15.90 -10.29
C ALA A 205 17.30 -14.50 -10.86
N ILE A 206 16.88 -13.56 -10.01
CA ILE A 206 16.61 -12.19 -10.45
C ILE A 206 17.93 -11.52 -10.86
N GLU A 207 18.00 -11.08 -12.10
CA GLU A 207 19.11 -10.27 -12.60
C GLU A 207 18.91 -8.80 -12.27
N ARG A 208 17.74 -8.25 -12.59
CA ARG A 208 17.39 -6.85 -12.35
C ARG A 208 15.89 -6.63 -12.20
N ILE A 209 15.52 -5.52 -11.59
CA ILE A 209 14.15 -5.02 -11.49
C ILE A 209 14.08 -3.66 -12.18
N ILE A 210 13.05 -3.44 -13.00
CA ILE A 210 12.77 -2.15 -13.63
C ILE A 210 11.40 -1.68 -13.12
N ILE A 211 11.40 -0.54 -12.43
CA ILE A 211 10.20 0.11 -11.92
C ILE A 211 9.81 1.24 -12.85
N THR A 212 8.59 1.25 -13.37
CA THR A 212 8.15 2.31 -14.27
C THR A 212 7.64 3.52 -13.49
N ALA A 213 7.64 4.67 -14.14
CA ALA A 213 7.07 5.91 -13.63
C ALA A 213 6.36 6.67 -14.75
N SER A 214 5.23 7.31 -14.46
CA SER A 214 4.59 8.22 -15.42
C SER A 214 5.46 9.44 -15.78
N GLY A 215 6.41 9.77 -14.91
CA GLY A 215 7.22 10.99 -14.96
C GLY A 215 6.59 12.19 -14.27
N GLY A 216 5.33 12.08 -13.84
CA GLY A 216 4.61 13.11 -13.08
C GLY A 216 4.29 14.38 -13.88
N ALA A 217 3.83 15.42 -13.17
CA ALA A 217 3.37 16.68 -13.76
C ALA A 217 4.49 17.46 -14.47
N PHE A 218 5.72 17.28 -14.05
CA PHE A 218 6.86 18.05 -14.57
C PHE A 218 7.72 17.30 -15.59
N ARG A 219 7.28 16.12 -16.02
CA ARG A 219 8.03 15.26 -16.95
C ARG A 219 8.57 16.02 -18.19
N ASP A 220 7.73 16.84 -18.79
CA ASP A 220 8.06 17.55 -20.05
C ASP A 220 8.46 19.01 -19.81
N TRP A 221 8.73 19.39 -18.55
CA TRP A 221 9.14 20.76 -18.23
C TRP A 221 10.64 20.97 -18.45
N PRO A 222 11.03 22.14 -18.97
CA PRO A 222 12.42 22.59 -18.96
C PRO A 222 12.93 22.70 -17.51
N LEU A 223 14.20 22.31 -17.29
CA LEU A 223 14.77 22.28 -15.93
C LEU A 223 14.78 23.65 -15.24
N ASP A 224 15.00 24.72 -16.00
CA ASP A 224 15.00 26.10 -15.51
C ASP A 224 13.62 26.54 -14.99
N ARG A 225 12.55 26.00 -15.55
CA ARG A 225 11.18 26.28 -15.11
C ARG A 225 10.85 25.65 -13.76
N LEU A 226 11.50 24.54 -13.38
CA LEU A 226 11.21 23.82 -12.12
C LEU A 226 11.37 24.71 -10.89
N ALA A 227 12.30 25.68 -10.91
CA ALA A 227 12.51 26.59 -9.79
C ALA A 227 11.30 27.49 -9.48
N SER A 228 10.39 27.68 -10.44
CA SER A 228 9.17 28.49 -10.31
C SER A 228 7.89 27.65 -10.18
N ALA A 229 8.01 26.33 -10.02
CA ALA A 229 6.87 25.43 -9.92
C ALA A 229 5.99 25.75 -8.70
N THR A 230 4.69 25.79 -8.92
CA THR A 230 3.70 26.05 -7.88
C THR A 230 3.10 24.76 -7.35
N VAL A 231 2.52 24.80 -6.15
CA VAL A 231 1.79 23.67 -5.57
C VAL A 231 0.60 23.25 -6.47
N ALA A 232 -0.07 24.20 -7.07
CA ALA A 232 -1.19 23.92 -7.99
C ALA A 232 -0.74 23.11 -9.20
N GLU A 233 0.38 23.47 -9.83
CA GLU A 233 0.96 22.74 -10.96
C GLU A 233 1.46 21.35 -10.54
N ALA A 234 2.13 21.22 -9.39
CA ALA A 234 2.58 19.95 -8.84
C ALA A 234 1.41 19.01 -8.48
N SER A 235 0.23 19.55 -8.16
CA SER A 235 -0.98 18.79 -7.82
C SER A 235 -1.79 18.32 -9.04
N CYS A 236 -1.32 18.58 -10.27
CA CYS A 236 -1.98 18.20 -11.52
C CYS A 236 -1.26 17.01 -12.16
N HIS A 237 -1.65 15.76 -11.82
CA HIS A 237 -1.06 14.58 -12.47
C HIS A 237 -1.66 14.38 -13.87
N PRO A 238 -0.82 14.12 -14.91
CA PRO A 238 -1.32 14.00 -16.29
C PRO A 238 -2.25 12.79 -16.52
N ASN A 239 -2.07 11.69 -15.81
CA ASN A 239 -2.76 10.43 -16.07
C ASN A 239 -3.75 10.02 -14.95
N TRP A 240 -3.51 10.42 -13.68
CA TRP A 240 -4.20 9.85 -12.53
C TRP A 240 -4.83 10.90 -11.62
N ALA A 241 -6.03 10.60 -11.14
CA ALA A 241 -6.64 11.31 -10.02
C ALA A 241 -6.23 10.61 -8.72
N MET A 242 -5.27 11.16 -8.00
CA MET A 242 -4.71 10.59 -6.77
C MET A 242 -4.82 11.59 -5.60
N GLY A 243 -4.49 11.15 -4.39
CA GLY A 243 -4.34 12.05 -3.26
C GLY A 243 -3.26 13.12 -3.51
N GLN A 244 -3.45 14.32 -2.96
CA GLN A 244 -2.59 15.48 -3.23
C GLN A 244 -1.10 15.18 -2.94
N ARG A 245 -0.80 14.52 -1.82
CA ARG A 245 0.58 14.21 -1.44
C ARG A 245 1.30 13.35 -2.49
N ILE A 246 0.75 12.19 -2.84
CA ILE A 246 1.37 11.32 -3.83
C ILE A 246 1.46 11.96 -5.21
N THR A 247 0.53 12.85 -5.56
CA THR A 247 0.58 13.63 -6.81
C THR A 247 1.78 14.58 -6.83
N ILE A 248 2.03 15.30 -5.75
CA ILE A 248 3.19 16.17 -5.59
C ILE A 248 4.50 15.37 -5.57
N ASP A 249 4.54 14.26 -4.84
CA ASP A 249 5.71 13.38 -4.80
C ASP A 249 6.02 12.80 -6.20
N SER A 250 4.98 12.48 -6.98
CA SER A 250 5.12 12.05 -8.37
C SER A 250 5.69 13.15 -9.27
N ALA A 251 5.25 14.40 -9.10
CA ALA A 251 5.70 15.53 -9.91
C ALA A 251 7.22 15.74 -9.84
N SER A 252 7.81 15.51 -8.68
CA SER A 252 9.26 15.62 -8.43
C SER A 252 10.03 14.31 -8.60
N MET A 253 9.37 13.21 -8.99
CA MET A 253 9.90 11.83 -8.98
C MET A 253 10.29 11.32 -7.58
N PHE A 254 9.94 12.03 -6.51
CA PHE A 254 10.25 11.64 -5.13
C PHE A 254 9.52 10.34 -4.75
N ASN A 255 8.26 10.19 -5.22
CA ASN A 255 7.54 8.92 -5.05
C ASN A 255 8.35 7.74 -5.60
N LYS A 256 8.97 7.89 -6.77
CA LYS A 256 9.79 6.82 -7.37
C LYS A 256 11.06 6.55 -6.58
N ALA A 257 11.67 7.58 -5.98
CA ALA A 257 12.81 7.39 -5.09
C ALA A 257 12.44 6.58 -3.83
N LEU A 258 11.27 6.83 -3.23
CA LEU A 258 10.76 6.01 -2.12
C LEU A 258 10.53 4.55 -2.55
N GLU A 259 9.98 4.34 -3.73
CA GLU A 259 9.72 3.01 -4.27
C GLU A 259 10.99 2.23 -4.58
N LEU A 260 12.07 2.87 -5.03
CA LEU A 260 13.37 2.20 -5.19
C LEU A 260 13.90 1.66 -3.85
N ILE A 261 13.76 2.45 -2.78
CA ILE A 261 14.15 2.04 -1.42
C ILE A 261 13.26 0.88 -0.95
N GLU A 262 11.96 1.00 -1.15
CA GLU A 262 10.99 -0.04 -0.77
C GLU A 262 11.26 -1.35 -1.52
N ALA A 263 11.52 -1.31 -2.82
CA ALA A 263 11.85 -2.49 -3.62
C ALA A 263 13.12 -3.19 -3.13
N LYS A 264 14.16 -2.40 -2.79
CA LYS A 264 15.39 -2.93 -2.21
C LYS A 264 15.10 -3.69 -0.91
N GLU A 265 14.28 -3.15 -0.03
CA GLU A 265 13.95 -3.79 1.24
C GLU A 265 13.04 -5.03 1.03
N LEU A 266 11.95 -4.91 0.26
CA LEU A 266 10.99 -6.00 0.05
C LEU A 266 11.60 -7.24 -0.64
N PHE A 267 12.43 -7.01 -1.65
CA PHE A 267 12.93 -8.10 -2.50
C PHE A 267 14.37 -8.46 -2.24
N GLY A 268 15.07 -7.74 -1.35
CA GLY A 268 16.48 -8.00 -1.01
C GLY A 268 17.44 -7.82 -2.18
N ILE A 269 17.08 -7.01 -3.18
CA ILE A 269 17.85 -6.77 -4.39
C ILE A 269 18.82 -5.61 -4.17
N ALA A 270 20.06 -5.75 -4.62
CA ALA A 270 21.05 -4.67 -4.54
C ALA A 270 20.60 -3.43 -5.34
N PRO A 271 20.82 -2.20 -4.84
CA PRO A 271 20.32 -0.98 -5.46
C PRO A 271 20.78 -0.76 -6.90
N ASP A 272 21.96 -1.23 -7.26
CA ASP A 272 22.55 -1.18 -8.61
C ASP A 272 21.84 -2.09 -9.62
N ARG A 273 20.96 -2.96 -9.13
CA ARG A 273 20.11 -3.87 -9.92
C ARG A 273 18.66 -3.43 -9.97
N ILE A 274 18.34 -2.24 -9.45
CA ILE A 274 16.99 -1.66 -9.48
C ILE A 274 17.03 -0.38 -10.31
N GLU A 275 16.27 -0.36 -11.40
CA GLU A 275 16.25 0.73 -12.37
C GLU A 275 14.89 1.43 -12.35
N ALA A 276 14.87 2.74 -12.62
CA ALA A 276 13.65 3.50 -12.87
C ALA A 276 13.54 3.85 -14.34
N LEU A 277 12.39 3.57 -14.96
CA LEU A 277 12.08 3.87 -16.35
C LEU A 277 10.86 4.78 -16.44
N ILE A 278 10.98 5.90 -17.17
CA ILE A 278 9.81 6.74 -17.46
C ILE A 278 9.00 6.09 -18.58
N HIS A 279 7.75 5.74 -18.23
CA HIS A 279 6.74 5.15 -19.11
C HIS A 279 5.45 5.98 -19.04
N PRO A 280 5.31 6.99 -19.94
CA PRO A 280 4.23 7.97 -19.88
C PRO A 280 2.83 7.35 -19.91
N GLU A 281 2.64 6.27 -20.67
CA GLU A 281 1.37 5.58 -20.83
C GLU A 281 0.94 4.83 -19.56
N SER A 282 1.89 4.51 -18.67
CA SER A 282 1.68 3.83 -17.41
C SER A 282 0.87 2.52 -17.52
N ILE A 283 1.05 1.78 -18.61
CA ILE A 283 0.38 0.47 -18.85
C ILE A 283 1.17 -0.64 -18.16
N VAL A 284 2.50 -0.57 -18.22
CA VAL A 284 3.41 -1.49 -17.53
C VAL A 284 3.87 -0.83 -16.25
N HIS A 285 3.71 -1.51 -15.10
CA HIS A 285 4.08 -0.99 -13.78
C HIS A 285 5.50 -1.40 -13.36
N ALA A 286 5.90 -2.63 -13.69
CA ALA A 286 7.26 -3.09 -13.42
C ALA A 286 7.64 -4.24 -14.35
N MET A 287 8.94 -4.53 -14.40
CA MET A 287 9.49 -5.68 -15.11
C MET A 287 10.56 -6.34 -14.23
N VAL A 288 10.67 -7.66 -14.34
CA VAL A 288 11.70 -8.44 -13.67
C VAL A 288 12.49 -9.20 -14.71
N GLY A 289 13.80 -8.98 -14.76
CA GLY A 289 14.73 -9.76 -15.57
C GLY A 289 15.29 -10.92 -14.75
N PHE A 290 15.27 -12.12 -15.31
CA PHE A 290 15.82 -13.32 -14.69
C PHE A 290 17.07 -13.76 -15.46
N ARG A 291 17.97 -14.45 -14.74
CA ARG A 291 19.09 -15.19 -15.34
C ARG A 291 18.55 -16.53 -15.80
N ASP A 292 18.87 -16.91 -17.02
CA ASP A 292 18.55 -18.22 -17.58
C ASP A 292 19.36 -19.35 -16.93
#